data_b5f3b33802ca7db850497dc11d78e10b
#
_entry.id   b5f3b33802ca7db850497dc11d78e10b
#
_cell.length_a   1.000
_cell.length_b   1.000
_cell.length_c   1.000
_cell.angle_alpha   90.00
_cell.angle_beta   90.00
_cell.angle_gamma   90.00
#
_symmetry.space_group_name_H-M   'P 1'
#
loop_
_entity.id
_entity.type
_entity.pdbx_description
1 polymer ?
#
loop_
_entity_poly.entity_id
_entity_poly.type
_entity_poly.pdbx_seq_one_letter_code
_entity_poly.pdbx_strand_id
1 'polypeptide(L)'
;IEQAPQLIEAGAPIAVCTGIPGNIRHPRIRIQGEDAHVGLPRRFRRDAALAGADLALALDVLWAEEEAAGRPMACTIGRFHTLAERHALTVVPGSFELSLDLRAWEAGRLAALERRLHGI
;
A
#
# COMPACT_ATOMS: atom_id res chain seq x y z
N ILE A 1 -14.24 -20.72 -5.31
CA ILE A 1 -13.47 -19.71 -6.07
C ILE A 1 -14.41 -18.55 -6.27
N GLU A 2 -14.09 -17.44 -5.69
CA GLU A 2 -15.03 -16.33 -5.60
C GLU A 2 -14.77 -15.27 -6.65
N GLN A 3 -13.53 -15.11 -7.11
CA GLN A 3 -13.15 -14.02 -8.01
C GLN A 3 -12.08 -14.51 -8.99
N ALA A 4 -12.44 -14.65 -10.25
CA ALA A 4 -11.53 -15.07 -11.31
C ALA A 4 -11.81 -14.33 -12.62
N PRO A 5 -11.71 -12.98 -12.68
CA PRO A 5 -11.98 -12.21 -13.89
C PRO A 5 -11.09 -12.66 -15.05
N GLN A 6 -9.86 -13.11 -14.79
CA GLN A 6 -8.94 -13.62 -15.79
C GLN A 6 -9.50 -14.85 -16.55
N LEU A 7 -10.31 -15.69 -15.91
CA LEU A 7 -10.98 -16.81 -16.58
C LEU A 7 -12.04 -16.31 -17.57
N ILE A 8 -12.77 -15.26 -17.21
CA ILE A 8 -13.78 -14.64 -18.05
C ILE A 8 -13.10 -14.01 -19.27
N GLU A 9 -12.04 -13.25 -19.06
CA GLU A 9 -11.25 -12.61 -20.13
C GLU A 9 -10.65 -13.64 -21.08
N ALA A 10 -10.16 -14.76 -20.55
CA ALA A 10 -9.62 -15.87 -21.34
C ALA A 10 -10.69 -16.76 -21.97
N GLY A 11 -11.99 -16.54 -21.70
CA GLY A 11 -13.07 -17.41 -22.16
C GLY A 11 -12.97 -18.85 -21.63
N ALA A 12 -12.25 -19.06 -20.53
CA ALA A 12 -12.00 -20.38 -19.95
C ALA A 12 -13.05 -20.74 -18.90
N PRO A 13 -13.73 -21.89 -19.01
CA PRO A 13 -14.76 -22.29 -18.03
C PRO A 13 -14.20 -22.72 -16.68
N ILE A 14 -12.96 -23.20 -16.68
CA ILE A 14 -12.24 -23.66 -15.47
C ILE A 14 -10.74 -23.40 -15.57
N ALA A 15 -10.06 -23.33 -14.42
CA ALA A 15 -8.60 -23.38 -14.34
C ALA A 15 -8.16 -24.22 -13.14
N VAL A 16 -6.97 -24.76 -13.24
CA VAL A 16 -6.30 -25.50 -12.14
C VAL A 16 -5.29 -24.57 -11.49
N CYS A 17 -5.39 -24.38 -10.19
CA CYS A 17 -4.41 -23.63 -9.44
C CYS A 17 -3.10 -24.42 -9.36
N THR A 18 -2.03 -23.91 -9.93
CA THR A 18 -0.70 -24.57 -9.99
C THR A 18 0.27 -24.02 -8.94
N GLY A 19 -0.10 -22.96 -8.23
CA GLY A 19 0.74 -22.37 -7.20
C GLY A 19 0.06 -21.21 -6.48
N ILE A 20 0.70 -20.73 -5.44
CA ILE A 20 0.28 -19.58 -4.64
C ILE A 20 1.44 -18.58 -4.62
N PRO A 21 1.22 -17.30 -4.91
CA PRO A 21 2.27 -16.30 -4.83
C PRO A 21 2.79 -16.15 -3.41
N GLY A 22 4.09 -15.95 -3.27
CA GLY A 22 4.69 -15.54 -2.01
C GLY A 22 4.22 -14.13 -1.61
N ASN A 23 4.41 -13.77 -0.34
CA ASN A 23 3.97 -12.48 0.15
C ASN A 23 4.94 -11.85 1.15
N ILE A 24 4.87 -10.51 1.23
CA ILE A 24 5.44 -9.69 2.29
C ILE A 24 4.27 -8.99 2.98
N ARG A 25 4.16 -9.13 4.28
CA ARG A 25 3.07 -8.56 5.06
C ARG A 25 3.58 -7.65 6.14
N HIS A 26 3.11 -6.42 6.10
CA HIS A 26 3.25 -5.47 7.18
C HIS A 26 1.86 -5.23 7.79
N PRO A 27 1.49 -5.97 8.86
CA PRO A 27 0.16 -5.85 9.47
C PRO A 27 -0.07 -4.47 10.06
N ARG A 28 1.01 -3.75 10.35
CA ARG A 28 0.98 -2.39 10.88
C ARG A 28 2.22 -1.62 10.47
N ILE A 29 2.02 -0.58 9.68
CA ILE A 29 3.00 0.47 9.41
C ILE A 29 2.46 1.73 10.09
N ARG A 30 3.29 2.37 10.90
CA ARG A 30 2.95 3.62 11.55
C ARG A 30 3.81 4.74 11.00
N ILE A 31 3.16 5.82 10.59
CA ILE A 31 3.80 7.07 10.21
C ILE A 31 3.62 8.05 11.36
N GLN A 32 4.74 8.57 11.85
CA GLN A 32 4.77 9.50 12.96
C GLN A 32 5.11 10.89 12.47
N GLY A 33 4.16 11.80 12.62
CA GLY A 33 4.27 13.23 12.42
C GLY A 33 4.08 13.98 13.74
N GLU A 34 3.35 15.10 13.68
CA GLU A 34 3.10 15.96 14.84
C GLU A 34 1.70 16.58 14.72
N ASP A 35 0.88 16.42 15.77
CA ASP A 35 -0.43 17.07 15.84
C ASP A 35 -0.24 18.59 15.88
N ALA A 36 -0.95 19.32 15.02
CA ALA A 36 -0.82 20.75 14.91
C ALA A 36 -2.16 21.43 14.63
N HIS A 37 -2.27 22.69 15.02
CA HIS A 37 -3.43 23.50 14.67
C HIS A 37 -3.46 23.83 13.16
N VAL A 38 -4.64 23.87 12.54
CA VAL A 38 -4.83 24.17 11.12
C VAL A 38 -4.17 25.46 10.65
N GLY A 39 -4.01 26.46 11.54
CA GLY A 39 -3.32 27.71 11.25
C GLY A 39 -1.80 27.62 11.12
N LEU A 40 -1.18 26.47 11.46
CA LEU A 40 0.26 26.30 11.27
C LEU A 40 0.62 26.31 9.77
N PRO A 41 1.55 27.18 9.31
CA PRO A 41 1.95 27.21 7.90
C PRO A 41 2.50 25.86 7.43
N ARG A 42 2.19 25.48 6.16
CA ARG A 42 2.53 24.18 5.57
C ARG A 42 3.99 23.76 5.81
N ARG A 43 4.95 24.66 5.67
CA ARG A 43 6.39 24.38 5.81
C ARG A 43 6.83 23.90 7.20
N PHE A 44 5.97 24.08 8.22
CA PHE A 44 6.24 23.63 9.58
C PHE A 44 5.45 22.40 9.98
N ARG A 45 4.53 21.92 9.11
CA ARG A 45 3.69 20.76 9.41
C ARG A 45 4.47 19.46 9.21
N ARG A 46 4.23 18.53 10.10
CA ARG A 46 4.61 17.13 9.98
C ARG A 46 3.34 16.30 9.90
N ASP A 47 2.67 16.41 8.77
CA ASP A 47 1.35 15.81 8.53
C ASP A 47 1.50 14.32 8.19
N ALA A 48 1.11 13.46 9.14
CA ALA A 48 1.22 12.02 8.96
C ALA A 48 0.21 11.47 7.94
N ALA A 49 -0.94 12.13 7.75
CA ALA A 49 -1.93 11.69 6.77
C ALA A 49 -1.46 11.96 5.35
N LEU A 50 -0.85 13.13 5.08
CA LEU A 50 -0.25 13.41 3.78
C LEU A 50 0.90 12.44 3.47
N ALA A 51 1.77 12.17 4.44
CA ALA A 51 2.83 11.17 4.26
C ALA A 51 2.28 9.77 3.98
N GLY A 52 1.16 9.39 4.61
CA GLY A 52 0.45 8.14 4.29
C GLY A 52 -0.11 8.10 2.88
N ALA A 53 -0.66 9.21 2.40
CA ALA A 53 -1.15 9.34 1.03
C ALA A 53 0.01 9.27 0.01
N ASP A 54 1.13 9.95 0.27
CA ASP A 54 2.32 9.90 -0.57
C ASP A 54 2.87 8.48 -0.68
N LEU A 55 2.93 7.73 0.43
CA LEU A 55 3.33 6.32 0.43
C LEU A 55 2.37 5.46 -0.41
N ALA A 56 1.06 5.66 -0.29
CA ALA A 56 0.08 4.91 -1.08
C ALA A 56 0.22 5.18 -2.58
N LEU A 57 0.43 6.43 -2.98
CA LEU A 57 0.68 6.79 -4.38
C LEU A 57 2.00 6.21 -4.90
N ALA A 58 3.06 6.21 -4.09
CA ALA A 58 4.33 5.60 -4.47
C ALA A 58 4.22 4.07 -4.65
N LEU A 59 3.40 3.40 -3.84
CA LEU A 59 3.09 1.97 -4.01
C LEU A 59 2.28 1.70 -5.28
N ASP A 60 1.35 2.56 -5.65
CA ASP A 60 0.59 2.47 -6.89
C ASP A 60 1.50 2.63 -8.12
N VAL A 61 2.40 3.61 -8.10
CA VAL A 61 3.42 3.79 -9.15
C VAL A 61 4.32 2.56 -9.26
N LEU A 62 4.80 2.04 -8.13
CA LEU A 62 5.60 0.80 -8.10
C LEU A 62 4.85 -0.37 -8.74
N TRP A 63 3.57 -0.51 -8.44
CA TRP A 63 2.73 -1.58 -9.00
C TRP A 63 2.59 -1.43 -10.52
N ALA A 64 2.25 -0.23 -11.00
CA ALA A 64 2.14 0.05 -12.43
C ALA A 64 3.46 -0.23 -13.20
N GLU A 65 4.61 0.13 -12.62
CA GLU A 65 5.93 -0.15 -13.21
C GLU A 65 6.21 -1.67 -13.31
N GLU A 66 5.86 -2.44 -12.27
CA GLU A 66 6.03 -3.90 -12.29
C GLU A 66 5.12 -4.55 -13.33
N GLU A 67 3.86 -4.12 -13.45
CA GLU A 67 2.94 -4.61 -14.48
C GLU A 67 3.42 -4.26 -15.90
N ALA A 68 3.82 -3.01 -16.13
CA ALA A 68 4.36 -2.58 -17.43
C ALA A 68 5.62 -3.36 -17.85
N ALA A 69 6.39 -3.84 -16.87
CA ALA A 69 7.56 -4.69 -17.12
C ALA A 69 7.24 -6.18 -17.24
N GLY A 70 5.96 -6.56 -17.29
CA GLY A 70 5.52 -7.96 -17.40
C GLY A 70 5.80 -8.80 -16.14
N ARG A 71 5.88 -8.17 -15.00
CA ARG A 71 6.16 -8.79 -13.70
C ARG A 71 4.95 -8.65 -12.78
N PRO A 72 3.96 -9.51 -12.90
CA PRO A 72 2.71 -9.39 -12.18
C PRO A 72 2.94 -9.47 -10.66
N MET A 73 2.34 -8.52 -9.95
CA MET A 73 2.29 -8.49 -8.50
C MET A 73 0.88 -8.12 -8.04
N ALA A 74 0.62 -8.26 -6.74
CA ALA A 74 -0.54 -7.67 -6.10
C ALA A 74 -0.10 -6.81 -4.93
N CYS A 75 -0.76 -5.67 -4.76
CA CYS A 75 -0.56 -4.75 -3.67
C CYS A 75 -1.91 -4.46 -3.00
N THR A 76 -1.99 -4.62 -1.69
CA THR A 76 -3.22 -4.33 -0.94
C THR A 76 -2.90 -3.49 0.28
N ILE A 77 -3.53 -2.34 0.38
CA ILE A 77 -3.56 -1.52 1.60
C ILE A 77 -4.90 -1.81 2.29
N GLY A 78 -4.87 -2.67 3.33
CA GLY A 78 -6.09 -3.14 3.99
C GLY A 78 -6.62 -2.17 5.05
N ARG A 79 -5.73 -1.48 5.78
CA ARG A 79 -6.03 -0.38 6.71
C ARG A 79 -5.37 0.88 6.20
N PHE A 80 -6.05 2.03 6.41
CA PHE A 80 -5.54 3.32 5.98
C PHE A 80 -6.27 4.43 6.75
N HIS A 81 -5.73 4.85 7.89
CA HIS A 81 -6.44 5.77 8.76
C HIS A 81 -5.55 6.54 9.73
N THR A 82 -6.03 7.69 10.16
CA THR A 82 -5.56 8.43 11.33
C THR A 82 -6.23 7.91 12.61
N LEU A 83 -5.79 8.36 13.78
CA LEU A 83 -6.39 7.96 15.06
C LEU A 83 -7.75 8.66 15.25
N ALA A 84 -8.83 7.89 15.30
CA ALA A 84 -10.20 8.41 15.36
C ALA A 84 -10.46 9.30 16.58
N GLU A 85 -9.86 8.97 17.72
CA GLU A 85 -9.96 9.74 18.96
C GLU A 85 -9.31 11.13 18.92
N ARG A 86 -8.52 11.40 17.88
CA ARG A 86 -7.85 12.70 17.66
C ARG A 86 -8.44 13.48 16.48
N HIS A 87 -9.51 12.98 15.86
CA HIS A 87 -10.12 13.67 14.75
C HIS A 87 -10.74 15.00 15.14
N ALA A 88 -10.34 16.07 14.48
CA ALA A 88 -10.96 17.38 14.55
C ALA A 88 -10.73 18.14 13.25
N LEU A 89 -11.69 18.98 12.85
CA LEU A 89 -11.61 19.76 11.60
C LEU A 89 -10.42 20.72 11.56
N THR A 90 -9.90 21.08 12.72
CA THR A 90 -8.84 22.08 12.87
C THR A 90 -7.50 21.50 13.32
N VAL A 91 -7.35 20.17 13.27
CA VAL A 91 -6.12 19.49 13.69
C VAL A 91 -5.47 18.78 12.50
N VAL A 92 -4.19 19.08 12.27
CA VAL A 92 -3.30 18.31 11.39
C VAL A 92 -2.94 17.00 12.09
N PRO A 93 -3.16 15.82 11.49
CA PRO A 93 -2.90 14.56 12.16
C PRO A 93 -1.40 14.27 12.33
N GLY A 94 -0.97 13.99 13.55
CA GLY A 94 0.40 13.62 13.90
C GLY A 94 0.66 12.10 13.88
N SER A 95 -0.34 11.28 13.58
CA SER A 95 -0.18 9.83 13.48
C SER A 95 -1.10 9.25 12.41
N PHE A 96 -0.56 8.32 11.65
CA PHE A 96 -1.28 7.60 10.60
C PHE A 96 -0.87 6.12 10.62
N GLU A 97 -1.81 5.22 10.38
CA GLU A 97 -1.56 3.79 10.32
C GLU A 97 -2.08 3.18 9.02
N LEU A 98 -1.31 2.27 8.46
CA LEU A 98 -1.71 1.45 7.33
C LEU A 98 -1.25 0.00 7.52
N SER A 99 -1.88 -0.92 6.79
CA SER A 99 -1.39 -2.28 6.63
C SER A 99 -1.13 -2.57 5.17
N LEU A 100 -0.12 -3.38 4.87
CA LEU A 100 0.33 -3.67 3.51
C LEU A 100 0.51 -5.18 3.31
N ASP A 101 -0.03 -5.71 2.21
CA ASP A 101 0.24 -7.05 1.69
C ASP A 101 0.74 -6.90 0.24
N LEU A 102 1.99 -7.30 -0.01
CA LEU A 102 2.60 -7.37 -1.34
C LEU A 102 2.76 -8.83 -1.72
N ARG A 103 2.40 -9.19 -2.96
CA ARG A 103 2.51 -10.56 -3.47
C ARG A 103 3.20 -10.60 -4.82
N ALA A 104 4.06 -11.60 -5.00
CA ALA A 104 4.68 -11.92 -6.28
C ALA A 104 4.96 -13.41 -6.39
N TRP A 105 5.03 -13.93 -7.63
CA TRP A 105 5.24 -15.35 -7.88
C TRP A 105 6.67 -15.81 -7.59
N GLU A 106 7.64 -14.95 -7.85
CA GLU A 106 9.06 -15.28 -7.73
C GLU A 106 9.65 -14.76 -6.41
N ALA A 107 10.29 -15.64 -5.64
CA ALA A 107 10.91 -15.27 -4.37
C ALA A 107 11.96 -14.14 -4.51
N GLY A 108 12.75 -14.14 -5.59
CA GLY A 108 13.71 -13.09 -5.89
C GLY A 108 13.04 -11.71 -6.12
N ARG A 109 11.82 -11.71 -6.66
CA ARG A 109 11.02 -10.49 -6.84
C ARG A 109 10.53 -9.93 -5.52
N LEU A 110 10.09 -10.76 -4.59
CA LEU A 110 9.69 -10.30 -3.26
C LEU A 110 10.82 -9.54 -2.57
N ALA A 111 12.04 -10.10 -2.58
CA ALA A 111 13.21 -9.42 -2.01
C ALA A 111 13.53 -8.09 -2.71
N ALA A 112 13.31 -8.00 -4.03
CA ALA A 112 13.48 -6.76 -4.78
C ALA A 112 12.40 -5.73 -4.42
N LEU A 113 11.14 -6.15 -4.30
CA LEU A 113 10.02 -5.29 -3.88
C LEU A 113 10.23 -4.77 -2.46
N GLU A 114 10.71 -5.61 -1.54
CA GLU A 114 11.01 -5.19 -0.18
C GLU A 114 12.10 -4.10 -0.14
N ARG A 115 13.18 -4.28 -0.91
CA ARG A 115 14.19 -3.21 -1.01
C ARG A 115 13.64 -1.91 -1.61
N ARG A 116 12.76 -1.99 -2.61
CA ARG A 116 12.12 -0.80 -3.19
C ARG A 116 11.18 -0.13 -2.19
N LEU A 117 10.42 -0.92 -1.43
CA LEU A 117 9.56 -0.40 -0.36
C LEU A 117 10.37 0.39 0.68
N HIS A 118 11.55 -0.10 1.06
CA HIS A 118 12.43 0.62 2.00
C HIS A 118 13.04 1.90 1.43
N GLY A 119 12.97 2.10 0.12
CA GLY A 119 13.45 3.29 -0.57
C GLY A 119 12.38 4.37 -0.82
N ILE A 120 11.14 4.06 -0.52
CA ILE A 120 9.99 4.98 -0.56
C ILE A 120 9.91 5.76 0.75
#